data_83aa1d6d4391f0e3e51ebe4cf5d66053
#
_entry.id   83aa1d6d4391f0e3e51ebe4cf5d66053
#
_cell.length_a   1.000
_cell.length_b   1.000
_cell.length_c   1.000
_cell.angle_alpha   90.00
_cell.angle_beta   90.00
_cell.angle_gamma   90.00
#
_symmetry.space_group_name_H-M   'P 1'
#
loop_
_entity.id
_entity.type
_entity.pdbx_description
1 polymer ?
#
loop_
_entity_poly.entity_id
_entity_poly.type
_entity_poly.pdbx_seq_one_letter_code
_entity_poly.pdbx_strand_id
1 'polypeptide(L)'
;MKIIILSGFLGSGKTTLLLNILKHNKEKNNSDIAILMNELGGFNVDSKIIGEETPYNELLNGCICCDLKQDVAVQISDLYHRHHPDYVIIEATGVAHPVKIYDACTDPVLTPIADVYNITTIVDAKRFLGRFKYTESTRRLMEEQIKYADIVIVNKIDTIENAERVELSHQLMQINARAQMIETSYSEIEFNLLEQKGNEQHGDIHMHHGISSVVYTFNGPIDSRAFVKWLTQLPDSVLRVKGFIKFRENKEQTVLFQYAYGIPQYEEELMNLPLKLVVIGEGLDKHKIMDQLDQLQFS
;
A
#
# COMPACT_ATOMS: atom_id res chain seq x y z
N MET A 1 4.02 7.43 11.87
CA MET A 1 4.91 6.85 10.84
C MET A 1 4.16 6.81 9.52
N LYS A 2 4.79 7.22 8.44
CA LYS A 2 4.20 7.24 7.10
C LYS A 2 4.73 6.09 6.27
N ILE A 3 3.85 5.37 5.56
CA ILE A 3 4.23 4.24 4.71
C ILE A 3 4.13 4.68 3.24
N ILE A 4 5.22 4.49 2.50
CA ILE A 4 5.27 4.67 1.04
C ILE A 4 5.42 3.29 0.41
N ILE A 5 4.46 2.89 -0.43
CA ILE A 5 4.52 1.63 -1.17
C ILE A 5 5.16 1.88 -2.51
N LEU A 6 6.35 1.28 -2.73
CA LEU A 6 7.08 1.37 -3.99
C LEU A 6 6.76 0.16 -4.87
N SER A 7 5.95 0.36 -5.89
CA SER A 7 5.50 -0.64 -6.85
C SER A 7 6.14 -0.44 -8.23
N GLY A 8 5.93 -1.38 -9.12
CA GLY A 8 6.40 -1.34 -10.51
C GLY A 8 6.95 -2.67 -10.99
N PHE A 9 6.85 -2.92 -12.28
CA PHE A 9 7.23 -4.20 -12.87
C PHE A 9 8.74 -4.49 -12.74
N LEU A 10 9.13 -5.75 -12.93
CA LEU A 10 10.53 -6.20 -12.85
C LEU A 10 11.45 -5.35 -13.74
N GLY A 11 12.57 -4.88 -13.18
CA GLY A 11 13.57 -4.08 -13.89
C GLY A 11 13.16 -2.66 -14.24
N SER A 12 12.06 -2.13 -13.67
CA SER A 12 11.62 -0.74 -13.88
C SER A 12 12.55 0.30 -13.25
N GLY A 13 13.32 -0.08 -12.21
CA GLY A 13 14.26 0.79 -11.51
C GLY A 13 13.88 1.07 -10.05
N LYS A 14 13.06 0.22 -9.40
CA LYS A 14 12.63 0.39 -8.00
C LYS A 14 13.81 0.51 -7.04
N THR A 15 14.72 -0.46 -7.07
CA THR A 15 15.91 -0.47 -6.20
C THR A 15 16.84 0.73 -6.49
N THR A 16 16.98 1.13 -7.74
CA THR A 16 17.76 2.34 -8.11
C THR A 16 17.10 3.59 -7.52
N LEU A 17 15.78 3.71 -7.63
CA LEU A 17 15.05 4.82 -7.03
C LEU A 17 15.24 4.86 -5.51
N LEU A 18 15.13 3.72 -4.85
CA LEU A 18 15.32 3.60 -3.41
C LEU A 18 16.71 4.10 -2.98
N LEU A 19 17.76 3.69 -3.70
CA LEU A 19 19.14 4.14 -3.43
C LEU A 19 19.29 5.65 -3.63
N ASN A 20 18.69 6.22 -4.68
CA ASN A 20 18.72 7.66 -4.95
C ASN A 20 17.98 8.44 -3.85
N ILE A 21 16.82 7.95 -3.40
CA ILE A 21 16.06 8.53 -2.29
C ILE A 21 16.92 8.60 -1.02
N LEU A 22 17.57 7.49 -0.65
CA LEU A 22 18.40 7.43 0.55
C LEU A 22 19.60 8.39 0.47
N LYS A 23 20.23 8.46 -0.70
CA LYS A 23 21.34 9.39 -0.95
C LYS A 23 20.88 10.84 -0.78
N HIS A 24 19.80 11.22 -1.44
CA HIS A 24 19.28 12.59 -1.38
C HIS A 24 18.75 12.95 0.03
N ASN A 25 18.15 12.00 0.74
CA ASN A 25 17.68 12.23 2.10
C ASN A 25 18.83 12.58 3.05
N LYS A 26 19.96 11.87 2.95
CA LYS A 26 21.18 12.18 3.74
C LYS A 26 21.72 13.58 3.44
N GLU A 27 21.58 14.06 2.22
CA GLU A 27 22.10 15.36 1.79
C GLU A 27 21.19 16.54 2.16
N LYS A 28 19.87 16.36 2.20
CA LYS A 28 18.92 17.48 2.25
C LYS A 28 17.90 17.43 3.40
N ASN A 29 17.34 16.29 3.75
CA ASN A 29 16.12 16.20 4.56
C ASN A 29 16.33 15.60 5.96
N ASN A 30 17.29 14.72 6.14
CA ASN A 30 17.60 14.06 7.42
C ASN A 30 16.40 13.39 8.12
N SER A 31 15.38 12.93 7.37
CA SER A 31 14.27 12.16 7.91
C SER A 31 14.72 10.73 8.21
N ASP A 32 14.18 10.14 9.28
CA ASP A 32 14.45 8.75 9.63
C ASP A 32 13.63 7.82 8.73
N ILE A 33 14.30 7.20 7.74
CA ILE A 33 13.70 6.29 6.76
C ILE A 33 14.11 4.87 7.05
N ALA A 34 13.14 3.99 7.29
CA ALA A 34 13.31 2.54 7.31
C ALA A 34 12.85 1.94 5.97
N ILE A 35 13.46 0.82 5.59
CA ILE A 35 13.15 0.12 4.34
C ILE A 35 12.70 -1.29 4.66
N LEU A 36 11.60 -1.71 4.05
CA LEU A 36 11.12 -3.08 4.04
C LEU A 36 11.12 -3.61 2.62
N MET A 37 11.96 -4.60 2.33
CA MET A 37 11.99 -5.27 1.03
C MET A 37 11.17 -6.56 1.10
N ASN A 38 10.15 -6.63 0.28
CA ASN A 38 9.31 -7.83 0.17
C ASN A 38 9.77 -8.68 -1.02
N GLU A 39 10.83 -9.45 -0.85
CA GLU A 39 11.30 -10.38 -1.89
C GLU A 39 10.69 -11.77 -1.69
N LEU A 40 9.90 -12.20 -2.68
CA LEU A 40 9.51 -13.60 -2.86
C LEU A 40 10.71 -14.38 -3.44
N GLY A 41 11.63 -14.83 -2.58
CA GLY A 41 12.72 -15.71 -2.99
C GLY A 41 14.10 -15.16 -2.61
N GLY A 42 14.74 -15.83 -1.66
CA GLY A 42 16.02 -15.49 -1.08
C GLY A 42 17.15 -15.31 -2.09
N PHE A 43 17.31 -14.12 -2.60
CA PHE A 43 18.51 -13.66 -3.24
C PHE A 43 18.96 -12.37 -2.55
N ASN A 44 20.00 -12.51 -1.73
CA ASN A 44 20.85 -11.41 -1.29
C ASN A 44 21.54 -10.78 -2.51
N VAL A 45 20.86 -9.91 -3.22
CA VAL A 45 21.52 -9.05 -4.19
C VAL A 45 21.59 -7.67 -3.57
N ASP A 46 22.83 -7.23 -3.31
CA ASP A 46 23.24 -5.86 -3.03
C ASP A 46 23.24 -5.31 -1.60
N SER A 47 23.22 -6.14 -0.56
CA SER A 47 23.60 -5.69 0.79
C SER A 47 24.99 -5.00 0.88
N LYS A 48 25.81 -5.10 -0.17
CA LYS A 48 27.13 -4.45 -0.26
C LYS A 48 27.12 -2.99 -0.74
N ILE A 49 25.97 -2.49 -1.25
CA ILE A 49 25.87 -1.16 -1.85
C ILE A 49 25.35 -0.12 -0.86
N ILE A 50 24.63 -0.55 0.18
CA ILE A 50 24.06 0.33 1.20
C ILE A 50 25.10 0.43 2.33
N GLY A 51 25.60 1.65 2.58
CA GLY A 51 26.65 1.90 3.57
C GLY A 51 26.31 1.38 4.97
N GLU A 52 27.34 1.03 5.76
CA GLU A 52 27.24 0.35 7.07
C GLU A 52 26.43 1.07 8.17
N GLU A 53 25.89 2.27 7.93
CA GLU A 53 25.23 3.12 8.92
C GLU A 53 23.72 3.32 8.71
N THR A 54 23.08 2.59 7.78
CA THR A 54 21.64 2.69 7.60
C THR A 54 20.88 1.61 8.38
N PRO A 55 19.67 1.88 8.91
CA PRO A 55 18.79 0.89 9.56
C PRO A 55 18.55 -0.38 8.74
N TYR A 56 18.87 -0.32 7.44
CA TYR A 56 18.84 -1.44 6.51
C TYR A 56 19.82 -2.57 6.88
N ASN A 57 21.05 -2.25 7.36
CA ASN A 57 22.02 -3.27 7.77
C ASN A 57 21.57 -4.04 9.02
N GLU A 58 20.85 -3.41 9.93
CA GLU A 58 20.26 -4.10 11.07
C GLU A 58 19.12 -5.02 10.64
N LEU A 59 18.32 -4.64 9.65
CA LEU A 59 17.27 -5.49 9.08
C LEU A 59 17.84 -6.72 8.36
N LEU A 60 18.95 -6.58 7.64
CA LEU A 60 19.64 -7.71 6.98
C LEU A 60 20.41 -8.58 7.97
N ASN A 61 21.03 -7.99 9.00
CA ASN A 61 21.79 -8.71 10.02
C ASN A 61 20.90 -9.28 11.14
N GLY A 62 19.68 -8.76 11.32
CA GLY A 62 18.67 -9.25 12.24
C GLY A 62 17.65 -10.20 11.61
N CYS A 63 17.60 -10.33 10.30
CA CYS A 63 16.86 -11.37 9.62
C CYS A 63 17.54 -12.73 9.86
N ILE A 64 17.32 -13.31 11.01
CA ILE A 64 17.11 -14.74 11.09
C ILE A 64 16.09 -15.01 9.99
N CYS A 65 16.47 -15.83 9.00
CA CYS A 65 15.57 -16.37 7.99
C CYS A 65 14.37 -17.02 8.68
N CYS A 66 13.43 -16.21 9.11
CA CYS A 66 12.15 -16.66 9.58
C CYS A 66 11.28 -16.81 8.34
N ASP A 67 10.91 -18.07 8.12
CA ASP A 67 9.90 -18.52 7.17
C ASP A 67 9.01 -17.40 6.64
N LEU A 68 8.86 -17.38 5.34
CA LEU A 68 8.02 -16.61 4.40
C LEU A 68 6.56 -16.30 4.83
N LYS A 69 6.23 -16.30 6.12
CA LYS A 69 4.91 -16.09 6.70
C LYS A 69 4.85 -15.06 7.82
N GLN A 70 5.94 -14.35 8.11
CA GLN A 70 5.77 -13.20 9.01
C GLN A 70 5.00 -12.12 8.25
N ASP A 71 3.81 -11.87 8.74
CA ASP A 71 2.91 -10.86 8.25
C ASP A 71 3.66 -9.51 8.15
N VAL A 72 3.59 -8.87 7.00
CA VAL A 72 4.17 -7.53 6.76
C VAL A 72 3.77 -6.56 7.88
N ALA A 73 2.57 -6.70 8.42
CA ALA A 73 2.08 -5.91 9.54
C ALA A 73 2.94 -6.08 10.80
N VAL A 74 3.37 -7.30 11.11
CA VAL A 74 4.25 -7.57 12.27
C VAL A 74 5.61 -6.91 12.08
N GLN A 75 6.17 -6.99 10.87
CA GLN A 75 7.47 -6.37 10.55
C GLN A 75 7.41 -4.84 10.65
N ILE A 76 6.34 -4.22 10.14
CA ILE A 76 6.11 -2.77 10.25
C ILE A 76 5.97 -2.35 11.72
N SER A 77 5.21 -3.12 12.50
CA SER A 77 5.05 -2.87 13.95
C SER A 77 6.37 -2.96 14.70
N ASP A 78 7.18 -3.98 14.41
CA ASP A 78 8.49 -4.17 15.02
C ASP A 78 9.46 -3.04 14.67
N LEU A 79 9.49 -2.62 13.41
CA LEU A 79 10.25 -1.45 12.95
C LEU A 79 9.86 -0.18 13.72
N TYR A 80 8.56 0.05 13.86
CA TYR A 80 8.07 1.22 14.60
C TYR A 80 8.53 1.20 16.07
N HIS A 81 8.38 0.07 16.76
CA HIS A 81 8.72 -0.02 18.19
C HIS A 81 10.23 0.06 18.46
N ARG A 82 11.07 -0.39 17.53
CA ARG A 82 12.53 -0.35 17.70
C ARG A 82 13.16 0.97 17.27
N HIS A 83 12.66 1.58 16.20
CA HIS A 83 13.39 2.67 15.54
C HIS A 83 12.59 3.98 15.44
N HIS A 84 11.26 3.94 15.63
CA HIS A 84 10.35 5.10 15.49
C HIS A 84 10.60 5.92 14.20
N PRO A 85 10.72 5.30 13.01
CA PRO A 85 11.06 6.04 11.81
C PRO A 85 9.94 7.00 11.39
N ASP A 86 10.30 8.09 10.71
CA ASP A 86 9.34 9.02 10.10
C ASP A 86 8.62 8.35 8.94
N TYR A 87 9.37 7.61 8.13
CA TYR A 87 8.91 6.90 6.95
C TYR A 87 9.34 5.44 6.92
N VAL A 88 8.43 4.59 6.43
CA VAL A 88 8.78 3.22 5.99
C VAL A 88 8.52 3.13 4.49
N ILE A 89 9.55 2.84 3.71
CA ILE A 89 9.42 2.58 2.28
C ILE A 89 9.38 1.07 2.07
N ILE A 90 8.28 0.58 1.51
CA ILE A 90 8.09 -0.84 1.22
C ILE A 90 8.33 -1.08 -0.26
N GLU A 91 9.45 -1.72 -0.61
CA GLU A 91 9.69 -2.16 -1.98
C GLU A 91 8.92 -3.45 -2.26
N ALA A 92 7.86 -3.35 -3.07
CA ALA A 92 7.10 -4.50 -3.51
C ALA A 92 7.86 -5.28 -4.61
N THR A 93 7.72 -6.61 -4.65
CA THR A 93 8.26 -7.39 -5.76
C THR A 93 7.65 -6.94 -7.07
N GLY A 94 8.39 -7.07 -8.19
CA GLY A 94 7.92 -6.62 -9.51
C GLY A 94 6.66 -7.32 -10.02
N VAL A 95 6.25 -8.41 -9.37
CA VAL A 95 5.03 -9.18 -9.67
C VAL A 95 3.95 -9.06 -8.60
N ALA A 96 4.16 -8.22 -7.59
CA ALA A 96 3.17 -7.98 -6.54
C ALA A 96 2.02 -7.12 -7.05
N HIS A 97 0.81 -7.49 -6.63
CA HIS A 97 -0.37 -6.68 -6.85
C HIS A 97 -0.46 -5.58 -5.78
N PRO A 98 -0.58 -4.28 -6.15
CA PRO A 98 -0.55 -3.16 -5.19
C PRO A 98 -1.58 -3.28 -4.06
N VAL A 99 -2.79 -3.75 -4.37
CA VAL A 99 -3.87 -3.91 -3.39
C VAL A 99 -3.48 -4.87 -2.25
N LYS A 100 -2.71 -5.94 -2.55
CA LYS A 100 -2.28 -6.89 -1.51
C LYS A 100 -1.29 -6.26 -0.54
N ILE A 101 -0.38 -5.42 -1.04
CA ILE A 101 0.56 -4.71 -0.18
C ILE A 101 -0.17 -3.63 0.63
N TYR A 102 -1.08 -2.91 -0.01
CA TYR A 102 -1.93 -1.93 0.67
C TYR A 102 -2.75 -2.57 1.80
N ASP A 103 -3.37 -3.73 1.54
CA ASP A 103 -4.10 -4.50 2.55
C ASP A 103 -3.21 -4.87 3.76
N ALA A 104 -1.98 -5.34 3.51
CA ALA A 104 -1.05 -5.67 4.59
C ALA A 104 -0.65 -4.42 5.41
N CYS A 105 -0.44 -3.27 4.74
CA CYS A 105 -0.06 -2.01 5.39
C CYS A 105 -1.20 -1.34 6.17
N THR A 106 -2.44 -1.69 5.87
CA THR A 106 -3.65 -1.16 6.54
C THR A 106 -4.23 -2.14 7.56
N ASP A 107 -3.41 -3.01 8.11
CA ASP A 107 -3.84 -3.94 9.17
C ASP A 107 -4.39 -3.17 10.39
N PRO A 108 -5.49 -3.63 11.03
CA PRO A 108 -6.06 -2.99 12.22
C PRO A 108 -5.07 -2.75 13.35
N VAL A 109 -4.05 -3.60 13.49
CA VAL A 109 -2.98 -3.46 14.48
C VAL A 109 -2.07 -2.27 14.16
N LEU A 110 -1.87 -1.95 12.89
CA LEU A 110 -1.00 -0.85 12.44
C LEU A 110 -1.68 0.53 12.48
N THR A 111 -3.00 0.59 12.43
CA THR A 111 -3.74 1.86 12.31
C THR A 111 -3.42 2.91 13.39
N PRO A 112 -3.00 2.56 14.63
CA PRO A 112 -2.60 3.55 15.63
C PRO A 112 -1.22 4.15 15.40
N ILE A 113 -0.35 3.49 14.63
CA ILE A 113 1.07 3.80 14.53
C ILE A 113 1.52 4.17 13.12
N ALA A 114 0.77 3.77 12.11
CA ALA A 114 1.15 3.93 10.71
C ALA A 114 -0.04 4.30 9.82
N ASP A 115 0.24 5.09 8.78
CA ASP A 115 -0.71 5.47 7.73
C ASP A 115 -0.06 5.28 6.36
N VAL A 116 -0.78 4.68 5.41
CA VAL A 116 -0.30 4.58 4.03
C VAL A 116 -0.39 5.95 3.38
N TYR A 117 0.76 6.52 3.08
CA TYR A 117 0.91 7.87 2.60
C TYR A 117 0.66 7.98 1.11
N ASN A 118 1.29 7.10 0.33
CA ASN A 118 1.00 6.93 -1.10
C ASN A 118 1.47 5.58 -1.64
N ILE A 119 0.99 5.27 -2.84
CA ILE A 119 1.49 4.20 -3.70
C ILE A 119 2.23 4.85 -4.85
N THR A 120 3.55 4.68 -4.90
CA THR A 120 4.40 5.15 -5.98
C THR A 120 4.73 3.99 -6.92
N THR A 121 4.37 4.09 -8.19
CA THR A 121 4.67 3.07 -9.20
C THR A 121 5.70 3.54 -10.19
N ILE A 122 6.77 2.74 -10.38
CA ILE A 122 7.80 3.02 -11.38
C ILE A 122 7.52 2.24 -12.66
N VAL A 123 7.50 2.94 -13.77
CA VAL A 123 7.25 2.41 -15.11
C VAL A 123 8.50 2.55 -15.96
N ASP A 124 8.98 1.45 -16.54
CA ASP A 124 9.99 1.46 -17.62
C ASP A 124 9.31 1.89 -18.90
N ALA A 125 9.63 3.08 -19.41
CA ALA A 125 8.99 3.70 -20.55
C ALA A 125 8.94 2.80 -21.79
N LYS A 126 10.10 2.28 -22.22
CA LYS A 126 10.19 1.44 -23.41
C LYS A 126 9.47 0.10 -23.24
N ARG A 127 9.60 -0.49 -22.05
CA ARG A 127 8.95 -1.78 -21.73
C ARG A 127 7.43 -1.64 -21.72
N PHE A 128 6.91 -0.56 -21.17
CA PHE A 128 5.47 -0.34 -21.12
C PHE A 128 4.85 -0.10 -22.50
N LEU A 129 5.50 0.66 -23.36
CA LEU A 129 5.10 0.78 -24.77
C LEU A 129 5.05 -0.58 -25.48
N GLY A 130 6.00 -1.45 -25.18
CA GLY A 130 6.05 -2.81 -25.71
C GLY A 130 5.23 -3.86 -24.94
N ARG A 131 4.33 -3.48 -24.01
CA ARG A 131 3.64 -4.42 -23.11
C ARG A 131 2.75 -5.45 -23.80
N PHE A 132 2.29 -5.18 -24.99
CA PHE A 132 1.49 -6.11 -25.80
C PHE A 132 2.28 -7.36 -26.25
N LYS A 133 3.61 -7.38 -26.08
CA LYS A 133 4.47 -8.56 -26.30
C LYS A 133 4.41 -9.58 -25.17
N TYR A 134 3.89 -9.17 -23.99
CA TYR A 134 3.74 -10.03 -22.81
C TYR A 134 2.40 -10.76 -22.82
N THR A 135 2.28 -11.77 -21.95
CA THR A 135 1.01 -12.43 -21.71
C THR A 135 -0.04 -11.45 -21.18
N GLU A 136 -1.31 -11.76 -21.38
CA GLU A 136 -2.40 -10.89 -20.89
C GLU A 136 -2.33 -10.66 -19.39
N SER A 137 -2.02 -11.69 -18.61
CA SER A 137 -1.86 -11.57 -17.15
C SER A 137 -0.74 -10.61 -16.75
N THR A 138 0.39 -10.66 -17.45
CA THR A 138 1.52 -9.74 -17.20
C THR A 138 1.16 -8.30 -17.59
N ARG A 139 0.54 -8.13 -18.75
CA ARG A 139 0.08 -6.81 -19.21
C ARG A 139 -0.91 -6.21 -18.23
N ARG A 140 -1.91 -7.00 -17.81
CA ARG A 140 -2.91 -6.58 -16.83
C ARG A 140 -2.27 -6.17 -15.50
N LEU A 141 -1.31 -6.93 -15.01
CA LEU A 141 -0.58 -6.56 -13.80
C LEU A 141 0.14 -5.21 -13.94
N MET A 142 0.83 -4.97 -15.07
CA MET A 142 1.49 -3.69 -15.32
C MET A 142 0.50 -2.52 -15.33
N GLU A 143 -0.68 -2.71 -15.93
CA GLU A 143 -1.75 -1.71 -15.97
C GLU A 143 -2.39 -1.49 -14.60
N GLU A 144 -2.60 -2.54 -13.81
CA GLU A 144 -3.13 -2.45 -12.44
C GLU A 144 -2.14 -1.76 -11.48
N GLN A 145 -0.82 -1.97 -11.64
CA GLN A 145 0.18 -1.25 -10.88
C GLN A 145 0.08 0.27 -11.10
N ILE A 146 -0.23 0.70 -12.33
CA ILE A 146 -0.44 2.12 -12.66
C ILE A 146 -1.81 2.60 -12.16
N LYS A 147 -2.86 1.80 -12.35
CA LYS A 147 -4.23 2.14 -11.95
C LYS A 147 -4.33 2.55 -10.48
N TYR A 148 -3.60 1.85 -9.60
CA TYR A 148 -3.64 2.08 -8.15
C TYR A 148 -2.58 3.05 -7.62
N ALA A 149 -1.76 3.63 -8.49
CA ALA A 149 -0.71 4.55 -8.09
C ALA A 149 -1.26 5.95 -7.79
N ASP A 150 -0.74 6.59 -6.75
CA ASP A 150 -0.89 8.02 -6.51
C ASP A 150 0.17 8.82 -7.29
N ILE A 151 1.37 8.23 -7.43
CA ILE A 151 2.49 8.80 -8.17
C ILE A 151 2.99 7.75 -9.19
N VAL A 152 3.12 8.16 -10.43
CA VAL A 152 3.72 7.33 -11.51
C VAL A 152 5.04 7.95 -11.92
N ILE A 153 6.14 7.23 -11.67
CA ILE A 153 7.47 7.61 -12.12
C ILE A 153 7.76 6.93 -13.45
N VAL A 154 7.76 7.70 -14.53
CA VAL A 154 8.09 7.23 -15.86
C VAL A 154 9.60 7.27 -16.03
N ASN A 155 10.24 6.14 -15.82
CA ASN A 155 11.69 6.00 -15.84
C ASN A 155 12.21 5.56 -17.20
N LYS A 156 13.50 5.79 -17.43
CA LYS A 156 14.22 5.46 -18.67
C LYS A 156 13.67 6.18 -19.91
N ILE A 157 13.24 7.43 -19.73
CA ILE A 157 12.73 8.24 -20.85
C ILE A 157 13.79 8.54 -21.90
N ASP A 158 15.08 8.41 -21.54
CA ASP A 158 16.23 8.49 -22.44
C ASP A 158 16.27 7.34 -23.47
N THR A 159 15.51 6.28 -23.27
CA THR A 159 15.46 5.11 -24.16
C THR A 159 14.36 5.17 -25.23
N ILE A 160 13.56 6.22 -25.23
CA ILE A 160 12.43 6.43 -26.16
C ILE A 160 12.51 7.77 -26.87
N GLU A 161 11.89 7.87 -28.04
CA GLU A 161 11.82 9.09 -28.82
C GLU A 161 10.69 10.03 -28.35
N ASN A 162 10.75 11.31 -28.74
CA ASN A 162 9.74 12.29 -28.33
C ASN A 162 8.31 11.91 -28.75
N ALA A 163 8.12 11.30 -29.92
CA ALA A 163 6.82 10.83 -30.37
C ALA A 163 6.29 9.69 -29.48
N GLU A 164 7.16 8.74 -29.11
CA GLU A 164 6.83 7.65 -28.21
C GLU A 164 6.51 8.15 -26.79
N ARG A 165 7.14 9.24 -26.37
CA ARG A 165 6.92 9.90 -25.07
C ARG A 165 5.50 10.48 -24.97
N VAL A 166 5.05 11.16 -26.03
CA VAL A 166 3.67 11.68 -26.12
C VAL A 166 2.65 10.54 -26.09
N GLU A 167 2.89 9.48 -26.87
CA GLU A 167 2.04 8.29 -26.90
C GLU A 167 1.97 7.61 -25.54
N LEU A 168 3.12 7.44 -24.87
CA LEU A 168 3.21 6.85 -23.52
C LEU A 168 2.40 7.67 -22.51
N SER A 169 2.58 8.99 -22.50
CA SER A 169 1.85 9.88 -21.59
C SER A 169 0.34 9.75 -21.81
N HIS A 170 -0.12 9.70 -23.05
CA HIS A 170 -1.53 9.51 -23.37
C HIS A 170 -2.05 8.15 -22.87
N GLN A 171 -1.32 7.06 -23.07
CA GLN A 171 -1.71 5.73 -22.60
C GLN A 171 -1.74 5.65 -21.07
N LEU A 172 -0.78 6.26 -20.37
CA LEU A 172 -0.77 6.31 -18.91
C LEU A 172 -1.95 7.10 -18.35
N MET A 173 -2.27 8.25 -18.97
CA MET A 173 -3.43 9.06 -18.60
C MET A 173 -4.76 8.33 -18.82
N GLN A 174 -4.87 7.48 -19.85
CA GLN A 174 -6.07 6.64 -20.04
C GLN A 174 -6.26 5.61 -18.92
N ILE A 175 -5.17 5.11 -18.33
CA ILE A 175 -5.23 4.15 -17.22
C ILE A 175 -5.47 4.87 -15.90
N ASN A 176 -4.74 5.97 -15.65
CA ASN A 176 -4.84 6.73 -14.40
C ASN A 176 -4.57 8.22 -14.64
N ALA A 177 -5.62 8.97 -14.92
CA ALA A 177 -5.53 10.42 -15.15
C ALA A 177 -5.26 11.24 -13.88
N ARG A 178 -5.30 10.62 -12.70
CA ARG A 178 -5.16 11.32 -11.40
C ARG A 178 -3.78 11.19 -10.80
N ALA A 179 -3.03 10.17 -11.19
CA ALA A 179 -1.68 9.99 -10.70
C ALA A 179 -0.82 11.19 -11.09
N GLN A 180 -0.04 11.68 -10.16
CA GLN A 180 1.02 12.61 -10.48
C GLN A 180 2.06 11.88 -11.33
N MET A 181 2.33 12.38 -12.53
CA MET A 181 3.32 11.78 -13.42
C MET A 181 4.64 12.55 -13.34
N ILE A 182 5.72 11.82 -13.09
CA ILE A 182 7.09 12.35 -12.99
C ILE A 182 7.95 11.59 -13.97
N GLU A 183 8.54 12.29 -14.93
CA GLU A 183 9.45 11.71 -15.89
C GLU A 183 10.89 11.79 -15.40
N THR A 184 11.65 10.71 -15.56
CA THR A 184 13.03 10.64 -15.14
C THR A 184 13.86 9.67 -15.99
N SER A 185 15.17 9.83 -15.92
CA SER A 185 16.17 8.85 -16.34
C SER A 185 16.96 8.41 -15.14
N TYR A 186 17.33 7.13 -15.09
CA TYR A 186 18.10 6.54 -13.98
C TYR A 186 17.43 6.65 -12.59
N SER A 187 16.09 6.82 -12.57
CA SER A 187 15.32 6.98 -11.34
C SER A 187 15.76 8.16 -10.46
N GLU A 188 16.29 9.21 -11.04
CA GLU A 188 16.72 10.41 -10.32
C GLU A 188 15.52 11.32 -10.07
N ILE A 189 15.07 11.36 -8.81
CA ILE A 189 14.03 12.26 -8.32
C ILE A 189 14.36 12.75 -6.91
N GLU A 190 13.83 13.88 -6.53
CA GLU A 190 13.92 14.38 -5.16
C GLU A 190 12.90 13.68 -4.25
N PHE A 191 13.28 13.35 -3.02
CA PHE A 191 12.41 12.66 -2.05
C PHE A 191 11.14 13.45 -1.72
N ASN A 192 11.21 14.79 -1.69
CA ASN A 192 10.06 15.66 -1.46
C ASN A 192 8.90 15.44 -2.44
N LEU A 193 9.17 14.93 -3.64
CA LEU A 193 8.12 14.56 -4.61
C LEU A 193 7.32 13.33 -4.17
N LEU A 194 7.88 12.48 -3.31
CA LEU A 194 7.21 11.34 -2.69
C LEU A 194 6.55 11.70 -1.36
N GLU A 195 6.86 12.86 -0.79
CA GLU A 195 6.26 13.35 0.46
C GLU A 195 4.86 13.95 0.24
N GLN A 196 4.22 13.67 -0.88
CA GLN A 196 2.85 14.10 -1.14
C GLN A 196 1.90 12.98 -0.71
N LYS A 197 0.92 13.35 0.12
CA LYS A 197 -0.11 12.39 0.52
C LYS A 197 -1.04 12.12 -0.65
N GLY A 198 -1.23 10.85 -0.98
CA GLY A 198 -2.19 10.44 -2.00
C GLY A 198 -3.57 11.00 -1.69
N ASN A 199 -4.27 11.49 -2.71
CA ASN A 199 -5.69 11.90 -2.66
C ASN A 199 -6.10 13.12 -1.80
N GLU A 200 -5.19 13.95 -1.26
CA GLU A 200 -5.60 15.18 -0.52
C GLU A 200 -5.65 16.46 -1.38
N GLN A 201 -5.18 16.46 -2.62
CA GLN A 201 -4.95 17.71 -3.36
C GLN A 201 -6.13 18.29 -4.16
N HIS A 202 -7.29 17.65 -4.23
CA HIS A 202 -8.44 18.26 -4.91
C HIS A 202 -9.69 18.19 -4.07
N GLY A 203 -10.06 19.32 -3.50
CA GLY A 203 -11.22 19.55 -2.62
C GLY A 203 -12.58 19.49 -3.33
N ASP A 204 -12.80 18.56 -4.23
CA ASP A 204 -14.09 18.31 -4.84
C ASP A 204 -14.58 16.88 -4.56
N ILE A 205 -15.77 16.85 -3.98
CA ILE A 205 -16.56 15.72 -3.54
C ILE A 205 -17.01 14.89 -4.74
N HIS A 206 -16.12 14.17 -5.44
CA HIS A 206 -16.60 13.14 -6.39
C HIS A 206 -15.53 12.10 -6.74
N MET A 207 -15.85 10.85 -6.33
CA MET A 207 -15.33 9.58 -6.85
C MET A 207 -13.79 9.40 -6.89
N HIS A 208 -13.25 8.94 -5.77
CA HIS A 208 -11.90 8.39 -5.69
C HIS A 208 -11.83 7.08 -6.49
N HIS A 209 -11.14 7.05 -7.64
CA HIS A 209 -10.89 5.81 -8.39
C HIS A 209 -9.64 5.06 -7.92
N GLY A 210 -8.89 5.59 -6.94
CA GLY A 210 -7.80 4.90 -6.29
C GLY A 210 -8.26 3.99 -5.15
N ILE A 211 -7.37 3.15 -4.66
CA ILE A 211 -7.61 2.38 -3.44
C ILE A 211 -7.55 3.29 -2.24
N SER A 212 -8.48 3.13 -1.32
CA SER A 212 -8.50 3.86 -0.05
C SER A 212 -9.05 2.98 1.07
N SER A 213 -8.87 3.43 2.31
CA SER A 213 -9.41 2.75 3.47
C SER A 213 -10.21 3.68 4.37
N VAL A 214 -11.15 3.09 5.09
CA VAL A 214 -11.89 3.68 6.20
C VAL A 214 -11.57 2.85 7.44
N VAL A 215 -11.10 3.51 8.50
CA VAL A 215 -10.86 2.87 9.79
C VAL A 215 -11.94 3.33 10.75
N TYR A 216 -12.65 2.37 11.34
CA TYR A 216 -13.68 2.63 12.33
C TYR A 216 -13.36 1.93 13.65
N THR A 217 -13.56 2.61 14.77
CA THR A 217 -13.36 2.05 16.11
C THR A 217 -14.69 1.94 16.82
N PHE A 218 -15.10 0.72 17.14
CA PHE A 218 -16.31 0.47 17.93
C PHE A 218 -16.05 0.68 19.42
N ASN A 219 -16.99 1.29 20.10
CA ASN A 219 -16.93 1.52 21.56
C ASN A 219 -17.40 0.28 22.37
N GLY A 220 -17.92 -0.76 21.70
CA GLY A 220 -18.43 -1.97 22.34
C GLY A 220 -18.98 -2.98 21.35
N PRO A 221 -19.58 -4.06 21.85
CA PRO A 221 -20.17 -5.12 21.04
C PRO A 221 -21.33 -4.62 20.18
N ILE A 222 -21.42 -5.15 18.95
CA ILE A 222 -22.43 -4.84 17.94
C ILE A 222 -23.41 -6.00 17.76
N ASP A 223 -24.59 -5.72 17.20
CA ASP A 223 -25.56 -6.77 16.86
C ASP A 223 -25.09 -7.58 15.64
N SER A 224 -25.04 -8.91 15.77
CA SER A 224 -24.54 -9.79 14.71
C SER A 224 -25.42 -9.77 13.46
N ARG A 225 -26.74 -9.67 13.61
CA ARG A 225 -27.68 -9.65 12.48
C ARG A 225 -27.60 -8.34 11.71
N ALA A 226 -27.48 -7.22 12.43
CA ALA A 226 -27.26 -5.92 11.80
C ALA A 226 -25.95 -5.88 11.04
N PHE A 227 -24.87 -6.45 11.60
CA PHE A 227 -23.58 -6.55 10.94
C PHE A 227 -23.62 -7.38 9.65
N VAL A 228 -24.24 -8.57 9.69
CA VAL A 228 -24.43 -9.41 8.49
C VAL A 228 -25.26 -8.67 7.44
N LYS A 229 -26.33 -7.99 7.85
CA LYS A 229 -27.14 -7.18 6.92
C LYS A 229 -26.31 -6.07 6.27
N TRP A 230 -25.48 -5.37 7.02
CA TRP A 230 -24.58 -4.36 6.49
C TRP A 230 -23.62 -4.95 5.46
N LEU A 231 -23.00 -6.12 5.74
CA LEU A 231 -22.11 -6.80 4.80
C LEU A 231 -22.78 -7.10 3.46
N THR A 232 -24.06 -7.53 3.48
CA THR A 232 -24.81 -7.82 2.24
C THR A 232 -25.16 -6.58 1.42
N GLN A 233 -25.04 -5.40 2.01
CA GLN A 233 -25.33 -4.11 1.36
C GLN A 233 -24.07 -3.37 0.91
N LEU A 234 -22.88 -3.95 1.14
CA LEU A 234 -21.63 -3.36 0.68
C LEU A 234 -21.60 -3.33 -0.85
N PRO A 235 -21.14 -2.21 -1.45
CA PRO A 235 -20.97 -2.13 -2.89
C PRO A 235 -19.79 -3.00 -3.35
N ASP A 236 -19.81 -3.41 -4.61
CA ASP A 236 -18.74 -4.20 -5.24
C ASP A 236 -17.38 -3.50 -5.22
N SER A 237 -17.37 -2.18 -5.03
CA SER A 237 -16.15 -1.40 -4.88
C SER A 237 -15.42 -1.65 -3.56
N VAL A 238 -16.07 -2.28 -2.56
CA VAL A 238 -15.42 -2.74 -1.34
C VAL A 238 -14.70 -4.04 -1.63
N LEU A 239 -13.37 -3.98 -1.60
CA LEU A 239 -12.50 -5.12 -1.93
C LEU A 239 -12.23 -5.99 -0.71
N ARG A 240 -12.16 -5.38 0.49
CA ARG A 240 -11.84 -6.07 1.73
C ARG A 240 -12.41 -5.36 2.94
N VAL A 241 -12.80 -6.15 3.95
CA VAL A 241 -13.07 -5.66 5.30
C VAL A 241 -12.34 -6.57 6.28
N LYS A 242 -11.62 -6.01 7.24
CA LYS A 242 -10.94 -6.78 8.26
C LYS A 242 -10.91 -6.02 9.58
N GLY A 243 -10.86 -6.76 10.68
CA GLY A 243 -10.75 -6.12 11.99
C GLY A 243 -11.14 -7.00 13.15
N PHE A 244 -11.14 -6.38 14.31
CA PHE A 244 -11.52 -7.01 15.58
C PHE A 244 -12.87 -6.46 15.99
N ILE A 245 -13.84 -7.35 16.20
CA ILE A 245 -15.18 -7.02 16.60
C ILE A 245 -15.63 -7.91 17.77
N LYS A 246 -16.66 -7.48 18.49
CA LYS A 246 -17.38 -8.30 19.46
C LYS A 246 -18.86 -8.25 19.13
N PHE A 247 -19.53 -9.39 19.30
CA PHE A 247 -20.97 -9.46 19.13
C PHE A 247 -21.69 -9.41 20.50
N ARG A 248 -22.89 -8.84 20.55
CA ARG A 248 -23.68 -8.73 21.77
C ARG A 248 -24.09 -10.08 22.34
N GLU A 249 -24.18 -11.09 21.49
CA GLU A 249 -24.52 -12.46 21.87
C GLU A 249 -23.36 -13.14 22.63
N ASN A 250 -22.10 -12.69 22.40
CA ASN A 250 -20.93 -13.16 23.10
C ASN A 250 -19.95 -12.02 23.36
N LYS A 251 -20.21 -11.21 24.39
CA LYS A 251 -19.48 -9.97 24.69
C LYS A 251 -18.02 -10.20 25.13
N GLU A 252 -17.71 -11.37 25.63
CA GLU A 252 -16.36 -11.69 26.10
C GLU A 252 -15.43 -12.10 24.97
N GLN A 253 -15.96 -12.63 23.88
CA GLN A 253 -15.18 -13.15 22.79
C GLN A 253 -14.87 -12.06 21.75
N THR A 254 -13.58 -11.79 21.54
CA THR A 254 -13.12 -11.02 20.40
C THR A 254 -13.09 -11.91 19.15
N VAL A 255 -13.53 -11.38 18.04
CA VAL A 255 -13.55 -12.08 16.75
C VAL A 255 -12.65 -11.31 15.79
N LEU A 256 -11.66 -11.98 15.22
CA LEU A 256 -10.96 -11.53 14.02
C LEU A 256 -11.89 -11.76 12.83
N PHE A 257 -12.36 -10.67 12.26
CA PHE A 257 -13.24 -10.69 11.11
C PHE A 257 -12.47 -10.35 9.84
N GLN A 258 -12.72 -11.13 8.79
CA GLN A 258 -12.19 -10.88 7.47
C GLN A 258 -13.29 -11.08 6.42
N TYR A 259 -13.32 -10.21 5.41
CA TYR A 259 -14.24 -10.30 4.28
C TYR A 259 -13.47 -9.95 3.01
N ALA A 260 -13.54 -10.82 2.04
CA ALA A 260 -12.95 -10.61 0.72
C ALA A 260 -13.81 -11.30 -0.34
N TYR A 261 -14.07 -10.62 -1.45
CA TYR A 261 -14.81 -11.19 -2.59
C TYR A 261 -16.15 -11.82 -2.22
N GLY A 262 -16.90 -11.20 -1.32
CA GLY A 262 -18.21 -11.70 -0.90
C GLY A 262 -18.17 -12.80 0.18
N ILE A 263 -16.99 -13.23 0.63
CA ILE A 263 -16.83 -14.34 1.58
C ILE A 263 -16.41 -13.80 2.96
N PRO A 264 -17.28 -13.86 3.98
CA PRO A 264 -16.92 -13.54 5.35
C PRO A 264 -16.23 -14.72 6.04
N GLN A 265 -15.23 -14.41 6.86
CA GLN A 265 -14.50 -15.33 7.72
C GLN A 265 -14.49 -14.78 9.14
N TYR A 266 -14.67 -15.67 10.13
CA TYR A 266 -14.72 -15.34 11.54
C TYR A 266 -13.76 -16.29 12.27
N GLU A 267 -12.79 -15.74 12.97
CA GLU A 267 -11.83 -16.51 13.77
C GLU A 267 -11.85 -15.98 15.19
N GLU A 268 -11.75 -16.87 16.16
CA GLU A 268 -11.68 -16.49 17.57
C GLU A 268 -10.32 -15.85 17.87
N GLU A 269 -10.34 -14.65 18.45
CA GLU A 269 -9.13 -13.95 18.89
C GLU A 269 -9.03 -14.02 20.43
N LEU A 270 -7.92 -14.57 20.91
CA LEU A 270 -7.70 -14.76 22.34
C LEU A 270 -7.27 -13.48 23.06
N MET A 271 -6.70 -12.54 22.32
CA MET A 271 -6.26 -11.26 22.87
C MET A 271 -7.42 -10.24 22.90
N ASN A 272 -7.44 -9.43 23.95
CA ASN A 272 -8.39 -8.32 24.02
C ASN A 272 -7.81 -7.12 23.26
N LEU A 273 -8.04 -7.10 21.96
CA LEU A 273 -7.58 -6.04 21.05
C LEU A 273 -8.63 -4.93 20.91
N PRO A 274 -8.22 -3.70 20.57
CA PRO A 274 -9.16 -2.63 20.25
C PRO A 274 -10.12 -3.04 19.14
N LEU A 275 -11.43 -2.79 19.32
CA LEU A 275 -12.46 -3.16 18.35
C LEU A 275 -12.41 -2.21 17.16
N LYS A 276 -11.60 -2.56 16.17
CA LYS A 276 -11.38 -1.76 14.96
C LYS A 276 -11.73 -2.54 13.71
N LEU A 277 -12.40 -1.87 12.79
CA LEU A 277 -12.71 -2.38 11.47
C LEU A 277 -12.06 -1.51 10.41
N VAL A 278 -11.39 -2.11 9.45
CA VAL A 278 -10.80 -1.46 8.29
C VAL A 278 -11.55 -1.92 7.06
N VAL A 279 -12.13 -0.96 6.33
CA VAL A 279 -12.81 -1.18 5.05
C VAL A 279 -11.90 -0.66 3.94
N ILE A 280 -11.55 -1.51 2.99
CA ILE A 280 -10.65 -1.18 1.87
C ILE A 280 -11.42 -1.32 0.57
N GLY A 281 -11.30 -0.34 -0.32
CA GLY A 281 -11.96 -0.42 -1.62
C GLY A 281 -11.58 0.70 -2.58
N GLU A 282 -12.16 0.63 -3.77
CA GLU A 282 -12.02 1.66 -4.82
C GLU A 282 -13.16 2.68 -4.70
N GLY A 283 -12.82 3.97 -4.79
CA GLY A 283 -13.85 5.02 -4.79
C GLY A 283 -14.80 5.01 -3.60
N LEU A 284 -14.28 4.69 -2.41
CA LEU A 284 -15.12 4.59 -1.21
C LEU A 284 -15.73 5.95 -0.83
N ASP A 285 -17.03 5.96 -0.65
CA ASP A 285 -17.73 7.05 0.06
C ASP A 285 -17.46 6.89 1.57
N LYS A 286 -16.40 7.54 2.03
CA LYS A 286 -15.94 7.43 3.43
C LYS A 286 -17.01 7.89 4.42
N HIS A 287 -17.74 8.96 4.11
CA HIS A 287 -18.80 9.48 4.98
C HIS A 287 -19.94 8.47 5.10
N LYS A 288 -20.41 7.94 3.97
CA LYS A 288 -21.48 6.94 3.97
C LYS A 288 -21.09 5.68 4.75
N ILE A 289 -19.86 5.21 4.59
CA ILE A 289 -19.36 4.02 5.33
C ILE A 289 -19.29 4.32 6.83
N MET A 290 -18.78 5.48 7.22
CA MET A 290 -18.72 5.90 8.62
C MET A 290 -20.12 5.98 9.23
N ASP A 291 -21.08 6.63 8.56
CA ASP A 291 -22.49 6.73 9.01
C ASP A 291 -23.13 5.35 9.19
N GLN A 292 -22.86 4.42 8.28
CA GLN A 292 -23.36 3.05 8.38
C GLN A 292 -22.76 2.28 9.57
N LEU A 293 -21.47 2.46 9.83
CA LEU A 293 -20.79 1.85 10.97
C LEU A 293 -21.23 2.47 12.29
N ASP A 294 -21.50 3.77 12.32
CA ASP A 294 -22.13 4.45 13.47
C ASP A 294 -23.52 3.86 13.76
N GLN A 295 -24.34 3.61 12.73
CA GLN A 295 -25.64 2.95 12.91
C GLN A 295 -25.49 1.55 13.52
N LEU A 296 -24.46 0.78 13.13
CA LEU A 296 -24.17 -0.53 13.74
C LEU A 296 -23.77 -0.43 15.22
N GLN A 297 -23.06 0.64 15.59
CA GLN A 297 -22.67 0.88 16.98
C GLN A 297 -23.89 1.06 17.89
N PHE A 298 -24.96 1.70 17.39
CA PHE A 298 -26.13 2.08 18.16
C PHE A 298 -27.39 1.21 17.89
N SER A 299 -27.29 0.25 16.95
CA SER A 299 -28.39 -0.66 16.57
C SER A 299 -28.75 -1.69 17.64
#